data_c0df7e3996d39d7cd9608d367b9333a0
#
_entry.id   c0df7e3996d39d7cd9608d367b9333a0
#
_cell.length_a   1.000
_cell.length_b   1.000
_cell.length_c   1.000
_cell.angle_alpha   90.00
_cell.angle_beta   90.00
_cell.angle_gamma   90.00
#
_symmetry.space_group_name_H-M   'P 1'
#
loop_
_entity.id
_entity.type
_entity.pdbx_description
1 polymer ?
#
loop_
_entity_poly.entity_id
_entity_poly.type
_entity_poly.pdbx_seq_one_letter_code
_entity_poly.pdbx_strand_id
1 'polypeptide(L)'
;MWHTVPCLANGYLVTSFLPGRHFSGPDDFSTQLQAWLKVVNRRVHRTLGARPADPWEADRAQMLTPPAVDPPTWWRFSTRMGRDHYVRVDTCDYSVGLAAIGHQVTVLTDSEGVVVLASGGEIVAQHARCWARHQTLT
;
A
#
# COMPACT_ATOMS: atom_id res chain seq x y z
N MET A 1 -26.28 4.74 -3.57
CA MET A 1 -25.99 3.61 -2.64
C MET A 1 -24.90 2.79 -3.31
N TRP A 2 -23.63 3.03 -2.96
CA TRP A 2 -22.50 2.31 -3.50
C TRP A 2 -22.41 0.98 -2.77
N HIS A 3 -22.86 -0.08 -3.40
CA HIS A 3 -22.57 -1.42 -2.92
C HIS A 3 -21.09 -1.65 -3.03
N THR A 4 -20.38 -1.65 -1.91
CA THR A 4 -19.04 -2.25 -1.79
C THR A 4 -19.21 -3.72 -2.15
N VAL A 5 -18.98 -4.03 -3.42
CA VAL A 5 -18.70 -5.41 -3.81
C VAL A 5 -17.39 -5.71 -3.08
N PRO A 6 -17.39 -6.60 -2.06
CA PRO A 6 -16.13 -7.03 -1.47
C PRO A 6 -15.31 -7.53 -2.65
N CYS A 7 -14.14 -6.95 -2.86
CA CYS A 7 -13.36 -7.24 -4.03
C CYS A 7 -13.08 -8.74 -4.01
N LEU A 8 -13.77 -9.51 -4.86
CA LEU A 8 -13.61 -10.96 -4.97
C LEU A 8 -12.14 -11.34 -5.19
N ALA A 9 -11.39 -10.42 -5.82
CA ALA A 9 -9.95 -10.53 -5.98
C ALA A 9 -9.22 -10.57 -4.63
N ASN A 10 -9.58 -9.72 -3.65
CA ASN A 10 -8.95 -9.73 -2.33
C ASN A 10 -9.25 -11.04 -1.60
N GLY A 11 -10.50 -11.50 -1.63
CA GLY A 11 -10.87 -12.79 -1.04
C GLY A 11 -10.08 -13.94 -1.66
N TYR A 12 -9.92 -13.96 -2.97
CA TYR A 12 -9.17 -14.98 -3.68
C TYR A 12 -7.67 -14.93 -3.35
N LEU A 13 -7.07 -13.76 -3.24
CA LEU A 13 -5.68 -13.60 -2.81
C LEU A 13 -5.48 -14.12 -1.38
N VAL A 14 -6.35 -13.73 -0.46
CA VAL A 14 -6.27 -14.14 0.94
C VAL A 14 -6.38 -15.66 1.10
N THR A 15 -7.24 -16.31 0.33
CA THR A 15 -7.51 -17.75 0.47
C THR A 15 -6.60 -18.65 -0.38
N SER A 16 -6.06 -18.13 -1.48
CA SER A 16 -5.37 -18.94 -2.48
C SER A 16 -3.90 -18.58 -2.70
N PHE A 17 -3.52 -17.32 -2.42
CA PHE A 17 -2.14 -16.87 -2.59
C PHE A 17 -1.38 -16.79 -1.26
N LEU A 18 -1.96 -16.20 -0.22
CA LEU A 18 -1.26 -15.94 1.04
C LEU A 18 -0.95 -17.20 1.88
N PRO A 19 -1.78 -18.27 1.92
CA PRO A 19 -1.55 -19.38 2.84
C PRO A 19 -0.19 -20.06 2.62
N GLY A 20 0.56 -20.23 3.71
CA GLY A 20 1.86 -20.90 3.72
C GLY A 20 3.01 -20.10 3.09
N ARG A 21 2.82 -18.83 2.74
CA ARG A 21 3.88 -17.99 2.19
C ARG A 21 4.48 -17.08 3.26
N HIS A 22 5.76 -16.81 3.09
CA HIS A 22 6.52 -15.83 3.86
C HIS A 22 7.05 -14.77 2.91
N PHE A 23 7.04 -13.52 3.35
CA PHE A 23 7.50 -12.37 2.57
C PHE A 23 8.54 -11.61 3.38
N SER A 24 9.67 -11.29 2.76
CA SER A 24 10.72 -10.48 3.37
C SER A 24 10.46 -8.97 3.27
N GLY A 25 9.53 -8.56 2.40
CA GLY A 25 9.15 -7.18 2.17
C GLY A 25 8.19 -7.02 1.00
N PRO A 26 7.79 -5.78 0.65
CA PRO A 26 6.86 -5.49 -0.43
C PRO A 26 7.33 -5.97 -1.81
N ASP A 27 8.63 -5.85 -2.09
CA ASP A 27 9.21 -6.27 -3.37
C ASP A 27 9.15 -7.79 -3.56
N ASP A 28 9.48 -8.52 -2.49
CA ASP A 28 9.36 -9.97 -2.49
C ASP A 28 7.90 -10.42 -2.62
N PHE A 29 6.98 -9.77 -1.90
CA PHE A 29 5.54 -9.99 -2.07
C PHE A 29 5.11 -9.77 -3.52
N SER A 30 5.49 -8.67 -4.13
CA SER A 30 5.15 -8.31 -5.51
C SER A 30 5.70 -9.34 -6.50
N THR A 31 6.94 -9.76 -6.30
CA THR A 31 7.60 -10.77 -7.14
C THR A 31 6.88 -12.12 -7.07
N GLN A 32 6.58 -12.59 -5.85
CA GLN A 32 5.85 -13.83 -5.63
C GLN A 32 4.42 -13.78 -6.20
N LEU A 33 3.73 -12.63 -6.03
CA LEU A 33 2.40 -12.40 -6.56
C LEU A 33 2.39 -12.44 -8.08
N GLN A 34 3.29 -11.76 -8.74
CA GLN A 34 3.39 -11.76 -10.20
C GLN A 34 3.68 -13.16 -10.77
N ALA A 35 4.59 -13.90 -10.14
CA ALA A 35 4.88 -15.28 -10.53
C ALA A 35 3.64 -16.17 -10.39
N TRP A 36 2.89 -16.04 -9.29
CA TRP A 36 1.67 -16.79 -9.06
C TRP A 36 0.56 -16.42 -10.06
N LEU A 37 0.36 -15.13 -10.34
CA LEU A 37 -0.62 -14.64 -11.31
C LEU A 37 -0.37 -15.18 -12.72
N LYS A 38 0.89 -15.29 -13.15
CA LYS A 38 1.26 -15.90 -14.43
C LYS A 38 0.77 -17.35 -14.54
N VAL A 39 0.79 -18.08 -13.44
CA VAL A 39 0.32 -19.49 -13.41
C VAL A 39 -1.20 -19.55 -13.37
N VAL A 40 -1.83 -18.77 -12.50
CA VAL A 40 -3.28 -18.81 -12.27
C VAL A 40 -4.05 -18.32 -13.49
N ASN A 41 -3.60 -17.23 -14.12
CA ASN A 41 -4.28 -16.66 -15.29
C ASN A 41 -4.21 -17.54 -16.55
N ARG A 42 -3.38 -18.57 -16.54
CA ARG A 42 -3.31 -19.59 -17.60
C ARG A 42 -4.21 -20.82 -17.35
N ARG A 43 -4.84 -20.90 -16.17
CA ARG A 43 -5.80 -21.97 -15.87
C ARG A 43 -7.16 -21.63 -16.43
N VAL A 44 -7.88 -22.64 -16.95
CA VAL A 44 -9.28 -22.44 -17.37
C VAL A 44 -10.12 -22.11 -16.14
N HIS A 45 -10.76 -20.96 -16.13
CA HIS A 45 -11.66 -20.54 -15.08
C HIS A 45 -13.04 -21.15 -15.31
N ARG A 46 -13.55 -21.90 -14.33
CA ARG A 46 -14.79 -22.68 -14.47
C ARG A 46 -15.99 -21.83 -14.93
N THR A 47 -16.16 -20.65 -14.35
CA THR A 47 -17.29 -19.77 -14.67
C THR A 47 -17.14 -19.07 -16.02
N LEU A 48 -15.89 -18.73 -16.42
CA LEU A 48 -15.62 -18.09 -17.70
C LEU A 48 -15.55 -19.08 -18.88
N GLY A 49 -15.31 -20.37 -18.58
CA GLY A 49 -15.06 -21.37 -19.61
C GLY A 49 -13.77 -21.13 -20.42
N ALA A 50 -12.96 -20.16 -20.03
CA ALA A 50 -11.75 -19.70 -20.70
C ALA A 50 -10.63 -19.39 -19.70
N ARG A 51 -9.41 -19.23 -20.20
CA ARG A 51 -8.28 -18.74 -19.43
C ARG A 51 -8.36 -17.23 -19.32
N PRO A 52 -8.22 -16.61 -18.14
CA PRO A 52 -8.24 -15.15 -18.01
C PRO A 52 -7.20 -14.42 -18.89
N ALA A 53 -6.10 -15.08 -19.23
CA ALA A 53 -5.07 -14.52 -20.10
C ALA A 53 -5.49 -14.40 -21.57
N ASP A 54 -6.43 -15.22 -22.03
CA ASP A 54 -6.79 -15.28 -23.47
C ASP A 54 -7.52 -14.00 -23.96
N PRO A 55 -8.54 -13.46 -23.24
CA PRO A 55 -9.22 -12.23 -23.65
C PRO A 55 -8.45 -10.94 -23.32
N TRP A 56 -7.33 -11.04 -22.59
CA TRP A 56 -6.59 -9.88 -22.09
C TRP A 56 -6.17 -8.88 -23.18
N GLU A 57 -5.71 -9.38 -24.33
CA GLU A 57 -5.27 -8.50 -25.42
C GLU A 57 -6.45 -7.73 -26.04
N ALA A 58 -7.61 -8.36 -26.15
CA ALA A 58 -8.82 -7.71 -26.63
C ALA A 58 -9.33 -6.65 -25.64
N ASP A 59 -9.32 -6.98 -24.34
CA ASP A 59 -9.68 -6.05 -23.26
C ASP A 59 -8.73 -4.86 -23.22
N ARG A 60 -7.43 -5.12 -23.29
CA ARG A 60 -6.38 -4.10 -23.29
C ARG A 60 -6.54 -3.11 -24.46
N ALA A 61 -6.92 -3.59 -25.63
CA ALA A 61 -7.15 -2.73 -26.79
C ALA A 61 -8.34 -1.77 -26.60
N GLN A 62 -9.28 -2.09 -25.71
CA GLN A 62 -10.44 -1.24 -25.37
C GLN A 62 -10.22 -0.38 -24.11
N MET A 63 -9.12 -0.59 -23.38
CA MET A 63 -8.82 0.22 -22.19
C MET A 63 -8.46 1.64 -22.56
N LEU A 64 -8.89 2.59 -21.73
CA LEU A 64 -8.46 3.97 -21.84
C LEU A 64 -6.98 4.09 -21.48
N THR A 65 -6.29 5.01 -22.14
CA THR A 65 -4.90 5.34 -21.75
C THR A 65 -4.87 5.84 -20.31
N PRO A 66 -3.98 5.31 -19.46
CA PRO A 66 -3.79 5.82 -18.10
C PRO A 66 -3.47 7.32 -18.12
N PRO A 67 -3.82 8.08 -17.06
CA PRO A 67 -3.43 9.47 -16.96
C PRO A 67 -1.90 9.61 -16.97
N ALA A 68 -1.38 10.70 -17.49
CA ALA A 68 0.06 10.96 -17.59
C ALA A 68 0.75 11.11 -16.22
N VAL A 69 -0.03 11.36 -15.18
CA VAL A 69 0.44 11.47 -13.80
C VAL A 69 -0.26 10.41 -12.97
N ASP A 70 0.51 9.60 -12.29
CA ASP A 70 -0.03 8.58 -11.39
C ASP A 70 -0.80 9.22 -10.22
N PRO A 71 -1.95 8.66 -9.84
CA PRO A 71 -2.68 9.15 -8.67
C PRO A 71 -1.84 8.97 -7.41
N PRO A 72 -1.91 9.91 -6.44
CA PRO A 72 -1.18 9.76 -5.19
C PRO A 72 -1.68 8.55 -4.40
N THR A 73 -0.76 7.72 -3.98
CA THR A 73 -1.03 6.47 -3.22
C THR A 73 -0.82 6.63 -1.72
N TRP A 74 -0.58 7.85 -1.26
CA TRP A 74 -0.34 8.14 0.15
C TRP A 74 -1.56 7.84 1.02
N TRP A 75 -1.37 7.03 2.04
CA TRP A 75 -2.29 7.00 3.15
C TRP A 75 -2.05 8.21 4.04
N ARG A 76 -3.12 8.89 4.43
CA ARG A 76 -3.07 10.16 5.17
C ARG A 76 -3.86 10.06 6.45
N PHE A 77 -3.26 10.51 7.55
CA PHE A 77 -3.96 10.73 8.81
C PHE A 77 -3.37 11.94 9.54
N SER A 78 -4.13 12.50 10.49
CA SER A 78 -3.67 13.61 11.31
C SER A 78 -3.68 13.19 12.77
N THR A 79 -2.67 13.64 13.50
CA THR A 79 -2.53 13.38 14.93
C THR A 79 -1.94 14.57 15.64
N ARG A 80 -2.19 14.67 16.96
CA ARG A 80 -1.51 15.65 17.81
C ARG A 80 -0.20 15.07 18.28
N MET A 81 0.88 15.85 18.11
CA MET A 81 2.21 15.42 18.48
C MET A 81 2.34 15.29 20.00
N GLY A 82 2.71 14.09 20.46
CA GLY A 82 2.98 13.81 21.87
C GLY A 82 4.29 14.42 22.35
N ARG A 83 4.53 14.37 23.67
CA ARG A 83 5.80 14.83 24.29
C ARG A 83 6.99 13.94 23.94
N ASP A 84 6.72 12.72 23.56
CA ASP A 84 7.69 11.71 23.10
C ASP A 84 8.26 12.01 21.70
N HIS A 85 7.68 12.98 20.99
CA HIS A 85 8.06 13.45 19.63
C HIS A 85 8.14 12.35 18.58
N TYR A 86 7.34 11.29 18.69
CA TYR A 86 7.23 10.24 17.71
C TYR A 86 5.82 10.16 17.11
N VAL A 87 5.74 9.85 15.84
CA VAL A 87 4.51 9.40 15.20
C VAL A 87 4.58 7.89 14.97
N ARG A 88 3.48 7.19 15.25
CA ARG A 88 3.39 5.76 15.01
C ARG A 88 2.71 5.48 13.69
N VAL A 89 3.42 4.72 12.85
CA VAL A 89 2.86 4.19 11.61
C VAL A 89 3.02 2.67 11.65
N ASP A 90 1.89 1.95 11.61
CA ASP A 90 1.79 0.53 11.92
C ASP A 90 2.39 0.22 13.31
N THR A 91 3.52 -0.49 13.35
CA THR A 91 4.19 -0.89 14.59
C THR A 91 5.50 -0.16 14.84
N CYS A 92 5.84 0.83 13.98
CA CYS A 92 7.10 1.56 14.05
C CYS A 92 6.88 3.00 14.49
N ASP A 93 7.80 3.54 15.28
CA ASP A 93 7.81 4.91 15.75
C ASP A 93 8.84 5.73 14.96
N TYR A 94 8.41 6.86 14.42
CA TYR A 94 9.22 7.76 13.60
C TYR A 94 9.41 9.08 14.32
N SER A 95 10.65 9.52 14.50
CA SER A 95 10.95 10.78 15.18
C SER A 95 10.47 11.98 14.39
N VAL A 96 10.02 13.00 15.09
CA VAL A 96 9.60 14.28 14.52
C VAL A 96 10.33 15.40 15.25
N GLY A 97 10.57 16.51 14.57
CA GLY A 97 11.22 17.66 15.17
C GLY A 97 10.50 18.16 16.44
N LEU A 98 11.27 18.49 17.48
CA LEU A 98 10.75 18.89 18.79
C LEU A 98 9.78 20.10 18.70
N ALA A 99 9.94 20.95 17.70
CA ALA A 99 9.06 22.09 17.46
C ALA A 99 7.60 21.71 17.15
N ALA A 100 7.37 20.46 16.75
CA ALA A 100 6.04 19.94 16.45
C ALA A 100 5.28 19.48 17.70
N ILE A 101 5.94 19.37 18.88
CA ILE A 101 5.31 18.89 20.11
C ILE A 101 4.10 19.77 20.47
N GLY A 102 2.98 19.10 20.76
CA GLY A 102 1.72 19.77 21.10
C GLY A 102 0.94 20.31 19.92
N HIS A 103 1.50 20.30 18.71
CA HIS A 103 0.83 20.76 17.49
C HIS A 103 0.15 19.61 16.74
N GLN A 104 -0.83 19.97 15.92
CA GLN A 104 -1.44 19.04 14.97
C GLN A 104 -0.48 18.82 13.81
N VAL A 105 -0.23 17.59 13.45
CA VAL A 105 0.57 17.20 12.28
C VAL A 105 -0.22 16.28 11.37
N THR A 106 0.10 16.32 10.10
CA THR A 106 -0.44 15.38 9.10
C THR A 106 0.66 14.42 8.69
N VAL A 107 0.39 13.14 8.77
CA VAL A 107 1.30 12.08 8.36
C VAL A 107 0.84 11.55 7.01
N LEU A 108 1.75 11.53 6.05
CA LEU A 108 1.60 10.92 4.74
C LEU A 108 2.51 9.70 4.69
N THR A 109 1.99 8.57 4.29
CA THR A 109 2.79 7.34 4.19
C THR A 109 2.38 6.50 2.99
N ASP A 110 3.37 5.91 2.34
CA ASP A 110 3.19 4.92 1.27
C ASP A 110 4.11 3.70 1.48
N SER A 111 4.45 3.00 0.41
CA SER A 111 5.35 1.85 0.45
C SER A 111 6.82 2.23 0.67
N GLU A 112 7.21 3.47 0.40
CA GLU A 112 8.60 3.92 0.38
C GLU A 112 8.95 4.80 1.58
N GLY A 113 8.00 5.63 2.05
CA GLY A 113 8.30 6.64 3.04
C GLY A 113 7.19 7.01 4.01
N VAL A 114 7.61 7.77 5.01
CA VAL A 114 6.76 8.45 5.98
C VAL A 114 7.17 9.92 5.98
N VAL A 115 6.23 10.80 5.65
CA VAL A 115 6.42 12.26 5.66
C VAL A 115 5.46 12.87 6.67
N VAL A 116 5.97 13.72 7.53
CA VAL A 116 5.18 14.43 8.55
C VAL A 116 5.14 15.92 8.20
N LEU A 117 3.94 16.46 8.09
CA LEU A 117 3.68 17.85 7.75
C LEU A 117 3.11 18.59 8.96
N ALA A 118 3.63 19.77 9.22
CA ALA A 118 2.99 20.75 10.12
C ALA A 118 1.65 21.24 9.54
N SER A 119 0.85 21.95 10.33
CA SER A 119 -0.45 22.49 9.92
C SER A 119 -0.37 23.45 8.71
N GLY A 120 0.77 24.09 8.49
CA GLY A 120 1.05 24.93 7.32
C GLY A 120 1.50 24.19 6.07
N GLY A 121 1.63 22.86 6.12
CA GLY A 121 2.12 22.05 5.00
C GLY A 121 3.65 21.92 4.91
N GLU A 122 4.38 22.49 5.88
CA GLU A 122 5.83 22.35 5.99
C GLU A 122 6.22 20.94 6.41
N ILE A 123 7.25 20.37 5.79
CA ILE A 123 7.79 19.06 6.17
C ILE A 123 8.60 19.21 7.46
N VAL A 124 8.17 18.54 8.52
CA VAL A 124 8.84 18.55 9.84
C VAL A 124 9.59 17.27 10.13
N ALA A 125 9.33 16.20 9.36
CA ALA A 125 10.12 14.97 9.34
C ALA A 125 9.88 14.19 8.06
N GLN A 126 10.91 13.43 7.64
CA GLN A 126 10.84 12.51 6.52
C GLN A 126 11.72 11.29 6.80
N HIS A 127 11.17 10.10 6.65
CA HIS A 127 11.86 8.84 6.89
C HIS A 127 11.56 7.84 5.78
N ALA A 128 12.50 6.91 5.54
CA ALA A 128 12.21 5.73 4.76
C ALA A 128 11.23 4.82 5.50
N ARG A 129 10.34 4.14 4.77
CA ARG A 129 9.39 3.20 5.35
C ARG A 129 10.11 1.99 5.97
N CYS A 130 9.82 1.70 7.24
CA CYS A 130 10.30 0.51 7.91
C CYS A 130 9.23 -0.58 7.90
N TRP A 131 9.59 -1.75 7.39
CA TRP A 131 8.72 -2.93 7.33
C TRP A 131 9.00 -3.95 8.43
N ALA A 132 10.09 -3.76 9.19
CA ALA A 132 10.32 -4.51 10.41
C ALA A 132 9.31 -4.09 11.50
N ARG A 133 9.04 -4.97 12.45
CA ARG A 133 8.10 -4.67 13.53
C ARG A 133 8.82 -4.02 14.72
N HIS A 134 8.11 -3.09 15.38
CA HIS A 134 8.54 -2.50 16.67
C HIS A 134 9.91 -1.81 16.59
N GLN A 135 10.17 -1.09 15.52
CA GLN A 135 11.38 -0.29 15.35
C GLN A 135 11.12 1.17 15.72
N THR A 136 12.16 1.83 16.21
CA THR A 136 12.19 3.29 16.40
C THR A 136 13.22 3.86 15.43
N LEU A 137 12.77 4.80 14.59
CA LEU A 137 13.58 5.47 13.58
C LEU A 137 13.78 6.94 13.98
N THR A 138 15.03 7.38 13.96
CA THR A 138 15.45 8.75 14.31
C THR A 138 16.15 9.43 13.16
#